data_28f0966f7f9619b220a86ea91bd2378e
#
_entry.id   28f0966f7f9619b220a86ea91bd2378e
#
_cell.length_a   1.000
_cell.length_b   1.000
_cell.length_c   1.000
_cell.angle_alpha   90.00
_cell.angle_beta   90.00
_cell.angle_gamma   90.00
#
_symmetry.space_group_name_H-M   'P 1'
#
loop_
_entity.id
_entity.type
_entity.pdbx_description
1 polymer ?
#
loop_
_entity_poly.entity_id
_entity_poly.type
_entity_poly.pdbx_seq_one_letter_code
_entity_poly.pdbx_strand_id
1 'polypeptide(L)'
;MASGRKHTKRSSNLSIDYEQLNELSSVTLYDGVPKGKRCRLHEVERILTRRKIRHGHEYLLKWKGWPFHYCSWEPSEHLTPSLLRSYLKPPKPDTARLETASRDFLIGIQTFLKGKSMAPASINMHLDVWRFITSNRGIPSQHKGCTLYQKEDFKRFETLPTDWYYLLNEFGEGKAIDFPIKARYRIKKFRGLN
;
A
#
# COMPACT_ATOMS: atom_id res chain seq x y z
N MET A 1 9.89 48.73 24.25
CA MET A 1 10.59 47.94 23.25
C MET A 1 10.19 46.47 23.40
N ALA A 2 9.25 46.00 22.61
CA ALA A 2 8.71 44.65 22.71
C ALA A 2 9.43 43.77 21.70
N SER A 3 10.18 42.78 22.19
CA SER A 3 10.88 41.78 21.44
C SER A 3 9.88 40.71 20.95
N GLY A 4 9.55 40.73 19.67
CA GLY A 4 8.69 39.72 19.04
C GLY A 4 9.40 38.38 18.90
N ARG A 5 9.02 37.41 19.71
CA ARG A 5 9.41 36.00 19.50
C ARG A 5 8.66 35.44 18.30
N LYS A 6 9.38 35.18 17.22
CA LYS A 6 8.88 34.40 16.10
C LYS A 6 8.66 32.95 16.57
N HIS A 7 7.40 32.54 16.71
CA HIS A 7 7.04 31.15 16.86
C HIS A 7 7.24 30.45 15.50
N THR A 8 8.36 29.79 15.33
CA THR A 8 8.52 28.77 14.32
C THR A 8 7.64 27.58 14.70
N LYS A 9 6.55 27.35 13.97
CA LYS A 9 5.80 26.10 14.03
C LYS A 9 6.75 24.97 13.67
N ARG A 10 7.25 24.29 14.67
CA ARG A 10 7.89 22.99 14.51
C ARG A 10 6.83 22.05 13.97
N SER A 11 6.97 21.69 12.71
CA SER A 11 6.34 20.52 12.15
C SER A 11 6.66 19.35 13.08
N SER A 12 5.66 18.72 13.67
CA SER A 12 5.81 17.49 14.43
C SER A 12 6.13 16.36 13.43
N ASN A 13 7.36 16.34 12.94
CA ASN A 13 7.94 15.14 12.40
C ASN A 13 7.98 14.16 13.55
N LEU A 14 7.18 13.11 13.48
CA LEU A 14 7.38 11.94 14.30
C LEU A 14 8.86 11.59 14.17
N SER A 15 9.65 11.91 15.17
CA SER A 15 11.07 11.65 15.15
C SER A 15 11.24 10.15 15.16
N ILE A 16 11.55 9.62 14.01
CA ILE A 16 12.01 8.24 13.89
C ILE A 16 13.28 8.19 14.72
N ASP A 17 13.32 7.29 15.69
CA ASP A 17 14.53 7.08 16.48
C ASP A 17 15.57 6.41 15.60
N TYR A 18 16.42 7.23 15.05
CA TYR A 18 17.49 6.86 14.16
C TYR A 18 18.59 6.03 14.85
N GLU A 19 18.59 5.91 16.16
CA GLU A 19 19.58 5.10 16.89
C GLU A 19 19.33 3.61 16.81
N GLN A 20 18.07 3.20 16.65
CA GLN A 20 17.70 1.78 16.64
C GLN A 20 17.82 1.09 15.26
N LEU A 21 18.16 1.82 14.21
CA LEU A 21 18.17 1.30 12.83
C LEU A 21 19.57 1.02 12.28
N ASN A 22 20.56 0.89 13.14
CA ASN A 22 21.98 0.81 12.76
C ASN A 22 22.41 -0.46 12.02
N GLU A 23 21.55 -1.45 11.86
CA GLU A 23 21.96 -2.76 11.30
C GLU A 23 21.57 -2.99 9.85
N LEU A 24 21.08 -1.99 9.16
CA LEU A 24 20.47 -2.21 7.86
C LEU A 24 21.27 -1.60 6.73
N SER A 25 22.05 -2.42 6.12
CA SER A 25 22.80 -2.15 4.91
C SER A 25 21.93 -2.28 3.68
N SER A 26 22.01 -1.39 2.77
CA SER A 26 21.89 -1.49 1.31
C SER A 26 20.93 -0.53 0.60
N VAL A 27 20.03 0.16 1.27
CA VAL A 27 19.23 1.21 0.63
C VAL A 27 19.35 2.52 1.41
N THR A 28 20.26 3.36 0.95
CA THR A 28 20.47 4.70 1.49
C THR A 28 19.33 5.62 1.01
N LEU A 29 18.63 6.25 1.95
CA LEU A 29 17.48 7.10 1.64
C LEU A 29 17.81 8.57 1.43
N TYR A 30 18.92 9.03 1.97
CA TYR A 30 19.23 10.44 2.00
C TYR A 30 20.52 10.72 1.24
N ASP A 31 20.37 11.27 0.03
CA ASP A 31 21.51 11.82 -0.74
C ASP A 31 21.78 13.32 -0.43
N GLY A 32 21.14 13.87 0.57
CA GLY A 32 21.19 15.32 0.78
C GLY A 32 21.35 15.77 2.23
N VAL A 33 22.13 15.03 3.03
CA VAL A 33 22.36 15.44 4.41
C VAL A 33 23.30 16.62 4.51
N PRO A 34 22.97 17.66 5.28
CA PRO A 34 23.89 18.77 5.55
C PRO A 34 25.19 18.25 6.17
N LYS A 35 26.33 18.60 5.59
CA LYS A 35 27.65 18.27 6.10
C LYS A 35 27.76 18.73 7.56
N GLY A 36 27.81 17.80 8.51
CA GLY A 36 28.00 18.11 9.92
C GLY A 36 27.22 17.30 10.94
N LYS A 37 26.16 16.59 10.55
CA LYS A 37 25.48 15.66 11.47
C LYS A 37 25.59 14.24 10.93
N ARG A 38 26.06 13.31 11.76
CA ARG A 38 26.01 11.88 11.43
C ARG A 38 24.55 11.47 11.33
N CYS A 39 24.00 11.52 10.11
CA CYS A 39 22.67 10.94 9.86
C CYS A 39 22.82 9.44 9.80
N ARG A 40 22.10 8.79 10.67
CA ARG A 40 21.93 7.35 10.61
C ARG A 40 20.88 7.08 9.53
N LEU A 41 21.26 6.28 8.55
CA LEU A 41 20.42 5.95 7.41
C LEU A 41 19.49 4.81 7.78
N HIS A 42 18.22 4.94 7.42
CA HIS A 42 17.21 3.94 7.69
C HIS A 42 16.87 3.15 6.44
N GLU A 43 16.75 1.85 6.56
CA GLU A 43 16.37 1.00 5.45
C GLU A 43 14.86 1.07 5.22
N VAL A 44 14.48 1.39 3.98
CA VAL A 44 13.08 1.31 3.55
C VAL A 44 12.75 -0.10 3.14
N GLU A 45 11.72 -0.66 3.75
CA GLU A 45 11.19 -1.96 3.34
C GLU A 45 10.51 -1.86 1.99
N ARG A 46 9.63 -0.88 1.83
CA ARG A 46 8.91 -0.60 0.57
C ARG A 46 8.16 0.72 0.59
N ILE A 47 7.85 1.21 -0.60
CA ILE A 47 6.91 2.33 -0.79
C ILE A 47 5.49 1.77 -0.83
N LEU A 48 4.60 2.33 -0.01
CA LEU A 48 3.20 1.93 0.04
C LEU A 48 2.36 2.68 -0.99
N THR A 49 2.48 3.99 -1.04
CA THR A 49 1.72 4.84 -1.96
C THR A 49 2.45 6.15 -2.21
N ARG A 50 1.91 6.95 -3.14
CA ARG A 50 2.37 8.33 -3.36
C ARG A 50 1.22 9.30 -3.32
N ARG A 51 1.50 10.54 -3.00
CA ARG A 51 0.57 11.66 -3.16
C ARG A 51 1.24 12.81 -3.92
N LYS A 52 0.44 13.56 -4.65
CA LYS A 52 0.90 14.77 -5.33
C LYS A 52 0.91 15.91 -4.32
N ILE A 53 1.99 16.67 -4.30
CA ILE A 53 2.14 17.92 -3.55
C ILE A 53 2.38 19.08 -4.54
N ARG A 54 2.47 20.31 -4.03
CA ARG A 54 2.62 21.51 -4.87
C ARG A 54 3.85 21.43 -5.78
N HIS A 55 4.96 20.87 -5.29
CA HIS A 55 6.24 20.78 -6.02
C HIS A 55 6.73 19.34 -6.13
N GLY A 56 5.91 18.43 -6.69
CA GLY A 56 6.34 17.06 -6.94
C GLY A 56 5.46 15.99 -6.27
N HIS A 57 6.10 14.99 -5.71
CA HIS A 57 5.44 13.87 -5.06
C HIS A 57 6.07 13.54 -3.71
N GLU A 58 5.25 13.14 -2.77
CA GLU A 58 5.66 12.46 -1.55
C GLU A 58 5.24 11.01 -1.59
N TYR A 59 6.04 10.17 -0.95
CA TYR A 59 5.88 8.73 -0.90
C TYR A 59 5.72 8.26 0.53
N LEU A 60 4.71 7.44 0.80
CA LEU A 60 4.52 6.81 2.10
C LEU A 60 5.40 5.58 2.20
N LEU A 61 6.36 5.62 3.12
CA LEU A 61 7.36 4.59 3.32
C LEU A 61 6.99 3.67 4.46
N LYS A 62 7.20 2.37 4.24
CA LYS A 62 7.27 1.35 5.29
C LYS A 62 8.73 1.09 5.59
N TRP A 63 9.09 1.35 6.83
CA TRP A 63 10.43 1.14 7.33
C TRP A 63 10.65 -0.32 7.71
N LYS A 64 11.80 -0.87 7.36
CA LYS A 64 12.16 -2.27 7.67
C LYS A 64 12.30 -2.44 9.17
N GLY A 65 11.70 -3.50 9.69
CA GLY A 65 11.69 -3.80 11.12
C GLY A 65 10.75 -2.94 11.98
N TRP A 66 10.13 -1.88 11.43
CA TRP A 66 9.24 -1.00 12.17
C TRP A 66 7.76 -1.35 11.95
N PRO A 67 6.91 -1.20 12.97
CA PRO A 67 5.46 -1.30 12.80
C PRO A 67 4.90 -0.28 11.81
N PHE A 68 3.73 -0.56 11.27
CA PHE A 68 3.12 0.31 10.23
C PHE A 68 2.71 1.70 10.70
N HIS A 69 2.51 1.90 11.98
CA HIS A 69 2.19 3.24 12.51
C HIS A 69 3.37 4.20 12.43
N TYR A 70 4.58 3.70 12.20
CA TYR A 70 5.77 4.52 11.94
C TYR A 70 5.97 4.87 10.46
N CYS A 71 5.06 4.46 9.56
CA CYS A 71 5.14 4.88 8.16
C CYS A 71 5.11 6.41 8.07
N SER A 72 6.03 6.97 7.31
CA SER A 72 6.15 8.41 7.09
C SER A 72 6.02 8.80 5.63
N TRP A 73 5.64 10.06 5.37
CA TRP A 73 5.63 10.65 4.05
C TRP A 73 6.96 11.33 3.81
N GLU A 74 7.67 10.88 2.76
CA GLU A 74 8.97 11.42 2.40
C GLU A 74 8.93 11.98 0.97
N PRO A 75 9.57 13.14 0.72
CA PRO A 75 9.67 13.72 -0.61
C PRO A 75 10.52 12.85 -1.54
N SER A 76 10.29 12.97 -2.84
CA SER A 76 11.00 12.19 -3.86
C SER A 76 12.53 12.34 -3.81
N GLU A 77 13.02 13.51 -3.39
CA GLU A 77 14.44 13.84 -3.28
C GLU A 77 15.17 13.00 -2.22
N HIS A 78 14.43 12.49 -1.23
CA HIS A 78 14.97 11.61 -0.19
C HIS A 78 15.07 10.15 -0.62
N LEU A 79 14.57 9.81 -1.81
CA LEU A 79 14.46 8.43 -2.26
C LEU A 79 15.45 8.10 -3.36
N THR A 80 16.06 6.93 -3.26
CA THR A 80 16.96 6.46 -4.32
C THR A 80 16.19 6.14 -5.61
N PRO A 81 16.82 6.30 -6.79
CA PRO A 81 16.20 5.91 -8.05
C PRO A 81 15.78 4.44 -8.11
N SER A 82 16.50 3.55 -7.43
CA SER A 82 16.16 2.12 -7.34
C SER A 82 14.86 1.90 -6.57
N LEU A 83 14.67 2.60 -5.46
CA LEU A 83 13.46 2.54 -4.66
C LEU A 83 12.25 3.09 -5.42
N LEU A 84 12.41 4.20 -6.13
CA LEU A 84 11.37 4.75 -7.00
C LEU A 84 11.01 3.79 -8.14
N ARG A 85 12.01 3.12 -8.76
CA ARG A 85 11.75 2.07 -9.75
C ARG A 85 10.98 0.89 -9.16
N SER A 86 11.29 0.45 -7.94
CA SER A 86 10.55 -0.62 -7.25
C SER A 86 9.10 -0.24 -6.98
N TYR A 87 8.84 1.05 -6.76
CA TYR A 87 7.47 1.54 -6.64
C TYR A 87 6.73 1.49 -7.98
N LEU A 88 7.37 1.87 -9.09
CA LEU A 88 6.75 1.85 -10.42
C LEU A 88 6.55 0.41 -10.94
N LYS A 89 7.51 -0.48 -10.67
CA LYS A 89 7.45 -1.90 -10.98
C LYS A 89 7.54 -2.70 -9.68
N PRO A 90 6.42 -2.91 -8.97
CA PRO A 90 6.43 -3.58 -7.68
C PRO A 90 7.06 -4.96 -7.77
N PRO A 91 8.05 -5.30 -6.92
CA PRO A 91 8.61 -6.64 -6.86
C PRO A 91 7.55 -7.62 -6.36
N LYS A 92 7.76 -8.91 -6.64
CA LYS A 92 6.90 -9.97 -6.09
C LYS A 92 6.99 -9.92 -4.57
N PRO A 93 5.85 -9.75 -3.85
CA PRO A 93 5.82 -9.88 -2.41
C PRO A 93 6.22 -11.30 -1.98
N ASP A 94 6.58 -11.47 -0.71
CA ASP A 94 6.81 -12.81 -0.17
C ASP A 94 5.55 -13.69 -0.28
N THR A 95 5.76 -15.00 -0.32
CA THR A 95 4.69 -15.98 -0.53
C THR A 95 3.60 -15.89 0.54
N ALA A 96 3.99 -15.73 1.80
CA ALA A 96 3.03 -15.65 2.91
C ALA A 96 2.11 -14.42 2.79
N ARG A 97 2.66 -13.28 2.35
CA ARG A 97 1.86 -12.06 2.09
C ARG A 97 0.92 -12.24 0.90
N LEU A 98 1.38 -12.92 -0.16
CA LEU A 98 0.54 -13.20 -1.32
C LEU A 98 -0.59 -14.17 -0.98
N GLU A 99 -0.33 -15.22 -0.25
CA GLU A 99 -1.34 -16.19 0.20
C GLU A 99 -2.36 -15.53 1.12
N THR A 100 -1.92 -14.72 2.08
CA THR A 100 -2.82 -13.97 2.95
C THR A 100 -3.71 -13.03 2.14
N ALA A 101 -3.15 -12.29 1.20
CA ALA A 101 -3.89 -11.37 0.35
C ALA A 101 -4.88 -12.11 -0.59
N SER A 102 -4.48 -13.27 -1.12
CA SER A 102 -5.33 -14.13 -1.94
C SER A 102 -6.52 -14.65 -1.14
N ARG A 103 -6.28 -15.10 0.10
CA ARG A 103 -7.33 -15.57 1.00
C ARG A 103 -8.31 -14.45 1.36
N ASP A 104 -7.78 -13.27 1.76
CA ASP A 104 -8.60 -12.11 2.11
C ASP A 104 -9.46 -11.66 0.91
N PHE A 105 -8.87 -11.71 -0.29
CA PHE A 105 -9.58 -11.42 -1.53
C PHE A 105 -10.72 -12.41 -1.79
N LEU A 106 -10.43 -13.72 -1.71
CA LEU A 106 -11.43 -14.78 -1.92
C LEU A 106 -12.57 -14.68 -0.90
N ILE A 107 -12.26 -14.50 0.38
CA ILE A 107 -13.27 -14.34 1.44
C ILE A 107 -14.13 -13.10 1.17
N GLY A 108 -13.54 -11.99 0.78
CA GLY A 108 -14.27 -10.78 0.43
C GLY A 108 -15.25 -10.98 -0.72
N ILE A 109 -14.83 -11.68 -1.76
CA ILE A 109 -15.68 -12.02 -2.90
C ILE A 109 -16.83 -12.95 -2.48
N GLN A 110 -16.52 -14.02 -1.75
CA GLN A 110 -17.55 -14.96 -1.27
C GLN A 110 -18.56 -14.29 -0.36
N THR A 111 -18.09 -13.41 0.53
CA THR A 111 -18.96 -12.62 1.41
C THR A 111 -19.90 -11.73 0.62
N PHE A 112 -19.38 -11.08 -0.43
CA PHE A 112 -20.20 -10.26 -1.33
C PHE A 112 -21.26 -11.09 -2.05
N LEU A 113 -20.87 -12.24 -2.62
CA LEU A 113 -21.79 -13.11 -3.37
C LEU A 113 -22.88 -13.73 -2.48
N LYS A 114 -22.54 -14.05 -1.22
CA LYS A 114 -23.51 -14.57 -0.23
C LYS A 114 -24.40 -13.47 0.34
N GLY A 115 -23.93 -12.23 0.33
CA GLY A 115 -24.64 -11.10 0.92
C GLY A 115 -25.88 -10.73 0.12
N LYS A 116 -26.91 -10.25 0.85
CA LYS A 116 -28.11 -9.62 0.26
C LYS A 116 -27.90 -8.11 0.07
N SER A 117 -26.78 -7.57 0.53
CA SER A 117 -26.50 -6.13 0.47
C SER A 117 -26.03 -5.73 -0.92
N MET A 118 -26.56 -4.64 -1.43
CA MET A 118 -26.07 -3.97 -2.65
C MET A 118 -24.82 -3.13 -2.39
N ALA A 119 -24.37 -3.01 -1.14
CA ALA A 119 -23.17 -2.27 -0.79
C ALA A 119 -21.92 -3.01 -1.28
N PRO A 120 -20.93 -2.30 -1.85
CA PRO A 120 -19.72 -2.92 -2.34
C PRO A 120 -18.91 -3.53 -1.18
N ALA A 121 -18.42 -4.75 -1.37
CA ALA A 121 -17.51 -5.39 -0.42
C ALA A 121 -16.19 -4.61 -0.32
N SER A 122 -15.70 -4.44 0.91
CA SER A 122 -14.39 -3.84 1.16
C SER A 122 -13.40 -4.94 1.54
N ILE A 123 -12.36 -5.09 0.73
CA ILE A 123 -11.26 -6.01 0.99
C ILE A 123 -10.07 -5.21 1.49
N ASN A 124 -9.62 -5.51 2.71
CA ASN A 124 -8.44 -4.88 3.28
C ASN A 124 -7.19 -5.55 2.74
N MET A 125 -6.43 -4.83 1.94
CA MET A 125 -5.20 -5.34 1.34
C MET A 125 -4.09 -4.29 1.42
N HIS A 126 -2.86 -4.75 1.55
CA HIS A 126 -1.70 -3.87 1.42
C HIS A 126 -1.60 -3.33 0.00
N LEU A 127 -1.44 -2.03 -0.13
CA LEU A 127 -1.49 -1.36 -1.42
C LEU A 127 -0.38 -1.80 -2.38
N ASP A 128 0.80 -2.10 -1.86
CA ASP A 128 1.91 -2.63 -2.65
C ASP A 128 1.62 -4.03 -3.21
N VAL A 129 0.95 -4.89 -2.43
CA VAL A 129 0.47 -6.20 -2.89
C VAL A 129 -0.59 -6.01 -3.99
N TRP A 130 -1.57 -5.13 -3.76
CA TRP A 130 -2.58 -4.81 -4.75
C TRP A 130 -1.97 -4.32 -6.07
N ARG A 131 -0.99 -3.41 -5.97
CA ARG A 131 -0.28 -2.90 -7.15
C ARG A 131 0.52 -3.98 -7.87
N PHE A 132 1.13 -4.90 -7.13
CA PHE A 132 1.80 -6.05 -7.74
C PHE A 132 0.79 -6.93 -8.49
N ILE A 133 -0.32 -7.31 -7.86
CA ILE A 133 -1.35 -8.17 -8.46
C ILE A 133 -1.90 -7.54 -9.73
N THR A 134 -2.36 -6.32 -9.65
CA THR A 134 -3.01 -5.64 -10.79
C THR A 134 -2.01 -5.04 -11.79
N SER A 135 -0.74 -4.92 -11.44
CA SER A 135 0.31 -4.27 -12.25
C SER A 135 -0.07 -2.87 -12.74
N ASN A 136 -0.79 -2.12 -11.92
CA ASN A 136 -1.38 -0.82 -12.28
C ASN A 136 -2.32 -0.88 -13.50
N ARG A 137 -2.79 -2.07 -13.86
CA ARG A 137 -3.86 -2.26 -14.85
C ARG A 137 -5.20 -1.85 -14.24
N GLY A 138 -6.21 -1.90 -15.05
CA GLY A 138 -7.56 -1.48 -14.70
C GLY A 138 -7.95 -0.18 -15.40
N ILE A 139 -9.25 0.01 -15.56
CA ILE A 139 -9.85 1.15 -16.27
C ILE A 139 -10.47 2.09 -15.22
N PRO A 140 -10.25 3.40 -15.31
CA PRO A 140 -10.92 4.35 -14.39
C PRO A 140 -12.45 4.17 -14.44
N SER A 141 -13.07 4.05 -13.27
CA SER A 141 -14.51 4.00 -13.16
C SER A 141 -15.09 5.42 -13.18
N GLN A 142 -16.35 5.56 -13.61
CA GLN A 142 -17.12 6.81 -13.46
C GLN A 142 -17.27 7.21 -11.98
N HIS A 143 -17.16 6.27 -11.05
CA HIS A 143 -17.23 6.54 -9.63
C HIS A 143 -15.85 6.97 -9.10
N LYS A 144 -15.79 8.16 -8.51
CA LYS A 144 -14.57 8.73 -7.96
C LYS A 144 -13.80 7.77 -7.04
N GLY A 145 -12.53 7.54 -7.36
CA GLY A 145 -11.63 6.70 -6.58
C GLY A 145 -11.83 5.19 -6.77
N CYS A 146 -12.61 4.78 -7.79
CA CYS A 146 -12.78 3.38 -8.16
C CYS A 146 -12.07 3.08 -9.47
N THR A 147 -11.62 1.85 -9.61
CA THR A 147 -11.03 1.29 -10.82
C THR A 147 -11.73 -0.02 -11.16
N LEU A 148 -11.97 -0.26 -12.43
CA LEU A 148 -12.59 -1.49 -12.93
C LEU A 148 -11.49 -2.47 -13.34
N TYR A 149 -11.62 -3.71 -12.89
CA TYR A 149 -10.66 -4.79 -13.16
C TYR A 149 -11.33 -5.98 -13.82
N GLN A 150 -10.62 -6.57 -14.76
CA GLN A 150 -11.01 -7.82 -15.42
C GLN A 150 -10.47 -9.04 -14.64
N LYS A 151 -11.01 -10.23 -14.94
CA LYS A 151 -10.57 -11.48 -14.30
C LYS A 151 -9.07 -11.72 -14.50
N GLU A 152 -8.56 -11.36 -15.66
CA GLU A 152 -7.16 -11.51 -16.07
C GLU A 152 -6.20 -10.67 -15.22
N ASP A 153 -6.67 -9.58 -14.62
CA ASP A 153 -5.85 -8.73 -13.77
C ASP A 153 -5.45 -9.43 -12.47
N PHE A 154 -6.17 -10.47 -12.09
CA PHE A 154 -5.95 -11.24 -10.85
C PHE A 154 -5.11 -12.51 -11.04
N LYS A 155 -4.61 -12.80 -12.25
CA LYS A 155 -3.81 -14.00 -12.54
C LYS A 155 -2.56 -14.18 -11.68
N ARG A 156 -2.06 -13.10 -11.08
CA ARG A 156 -0.90 -13.17 -10.18
C ARG A 156 -1.23 -13.70 -8.77
N PHE A 157 -2.50 -13.90 -8.46
CA PHE A 157 -2.91 -14.70 -7.33
C PHE A 157 -2.85 -16.18 -7.71
N GLU A 158 -1.69 -16.79 -7.54
CA GLU A 158 -1.44 -18.17 -7.94
C GLU A 158 -2.27 -19.19 -7.12
N THR A 159 -2.76 -18.79 -5.96
CA THR A 159 -3.49 -19.64 -5.01
C THR A 159 -5.01 -19.51 -5.09
N LEU A 160 -5.55 -18.68 -5.99
CA LEU A 160 -6.98 -18.60 -6.20
C LEU A 160 -7.48 -19.86 -6.95
N PRO A 161 -8.60 -20.46 -6.50
CA PRO A 161 -9.27 -21.51 -7.30
C PRO A 161 -9.61 -21.00 -8.70
N THR A 162 -9.78 -21.90 -9.67
CA THR A 162 -10.10 -21.51 -11.05
C THR A 162 -11.43 -20.79 -11.19
N ASP A 163 -12.35 -21.08 -10.29
CA ASP A 163 -13.72 -20.58 -10.19
C ASP A 163 -13.98 -19.67 -8.99
N TRP A 164 -12.93 -19.01 -8.50
CA TRP A 164 -13.01 -18.11 -7.33
C TRP A 164 -14.09 -17.02 -7.44
N TYR A 165 -14.51 -16.68 -8.64
CA TYR A 165 -15.56 -15.69 -8.92
C TYR A 165 -16.97 -16.29 -8.94
N TYR A 166 -17.09 -17.60 -8.69
CA TYR A 166 -18.35 -18.30 -8.59
C TYR A 166 -18.64 -18.75 -7.17
N LEU A 167 -19.88 -18.59 -6.72
CA LEU A 167 -20.36 -19.23 -5.51
C LEU A 167 -21.44 -20.25 -5.92
N LEU A 168 -21.17 -21.52 -5.68
CA LEU A 168 -22.13 -22.58 -5.88
C LEU A 168 -22.89 -22.80 -4.57
N ASN A 169 -24.22 -22.98 -4.68
CA ASN A 169 -25.05 -23.46 -3.58
C ASN A 169 -25.01 -25.00 -3.54
N GLU A 170 -25.73 -25.59 -2.58
CA GLU A 170 -25.84 -27.03 -2.40
C GLU A 170 -26.47 -27.78 -3.57
N PHE A 171 -27.18 -27.07 -4.46
CA PHE A 171 -27.80 -27.63 -5.68
C PHE A 171 -26.93 -27.48 -6.93
N GLY A 172 -25.73 -26.94 -6.79
CA GLY A 172 -24.84 -26.68 -7.93
C GLY A 172 -25.20 -25.43 -8.74
N GLU A 173 -26.17 -24.63 -8.27
CA GLU A 173 -26.50 -23.35 -8.90
C GLU A 173 -25.48 -22.29 -8.49
N GLY A 174 -24.96 -21.59 -9.45
CA GLY A 174 -23.90 -20.63 -9.24
C GLY A 174 -24.33 -19.18 -9.35
N LYS A 175 -23.76 -18.35 -8.51
CA LYS A 175 -23.79 -16.90 -8.66
C LYS A 175 -22.38 -16.43 -8.99
N ALA A 176 -22.24 -15.76 -10.14
CA ALA A 176 -20.97 -15.21 -10.58
C ALA A 176 -20.79 -13.77 -10.15
N ILE A 177 -19.53 -13.36 -10.04
CA ILE A 177 -19.19 -11.94 -10.03
C ILE A 177 -19.30 -11.41 -11.47
N ASP A 178 -19.93 -10.25 -11.59
CA ASP A 178 -19.93 -9.51 -12.84
C ASP A 178 -18.60 -8.79 -13.05
N PHE A 179 -18.01 -8.97 -14.22
CA PHE A 179 -16.85 -8.22 -14.66
C PHE A 179 -17.27 -7.07 -15.58
N PRO A 180 -16.58 -5.93 -15.51
CA PRO A 180 -15.42 -5.65 -14.68
C PRO A 180 -15.78 -5.39 -13.22
N ILE A 181 -14.97 -5.93 -12.30
CA ILE A 181 -15.11 -5.67 -10.87
C ILE A 181 -14.74 -4.22 -10.60
N LYS A 182 -15.64 -3.50 -9.94
CA LYS A 182 -15.37 -2.17 -9.44
C LYS A 182 -14.67 -2.27 -8.09
N ALA A 183 -13.38 -1.95 -8.06
CA ALA A 183 -12.60 -1.98 -6.84
C ALA A 183 -12.13 -0.59 -6.42
N ARG A 184 -12.20 -0.35 -5.12
CA ARG A 184 -11.58 0.78 -4.45
C ARG A 184 -10.68 0.22 -3.37
N TYR A 185 -9.36 0.38 -3.53
CA TYR A 185 -8.46 -0.10 -2.51
C TYR A 185 -8.46 0.81 -1.30
N ARG A 186 -8.42 0.18 -0.13
CA ARG A 186 -8.16 0.84 1.13
C ARG A 186 -6.84 0.34 1.68
N ILE A 187 -6.01 1.25 2.14
CA ILE A 187 -4.82 0.87 2.91
C ILE A 187 -5.32 0.19 4.18
N LYS A 188 -4.81 -1.01 4.45
CA LYS A 188 -5.11 -1.71 5.70
C LYS A 188 -4.69 -0.81 6.85
N LYS A 189 -5.67 -0.26 7.57
CA LYS A 189 -5.40 0.51 8.78
C LYS A 189 -4.96 -0.48 9.85
N PHE A 190 -3.76 -0.31 10.35
CA PHE A 190 -3.37 -0.98 11.56
C PHE A 190 -4.14 -0.32 12.70
N ARG A 191 -4.94 -1.08 13.42
CA ARG A 191 -5.43 -0.64 14.72
C ARG A 191 -4.20 -0.48 15.58
N GLY A 192 -3.91 0.76 15.98
CA GLY A 192 -2.93 0.98 17.03
C GLY A 192 -3.36 0.14 18.23
N LEU A 193 -2.40 -0.51 18.84
CA LEU A 193 -2.58 -1.02 20.17
C LEU A 193 -2.87 0.22 21.02
N ASN A 194 -4.12 0.32 21.52
CA ASN A 194 -4.45 1.22 22.61
C ASN A 194 -3.70 0.74 23.86
#